data_ce38b706589f63fe02b223abbe2d6f28
#
_entry.id   ce38b706589f63fe02b223abbe2d6f28
#
_cell.length_a   1.000
_cell.length_b   1.000
_cell.length_c   1.000
_cell.angle_alpha   90.00
_cell.angle_beta   90.00
_cell.angle_gamma   90.00
#
_symmetry.space_group_name_H-M   'P 1'
#
loop_
_entity.id
_entity.type
_entity.pdbx_description
1 polymer ?
#
loop_
_entity_poly.entity_id
_entity_poly.type
_entity_poly.pdbx_seq_one_letter_code
_entity_poly.pdbx_strand_id
1 'polypeptide(L)'
;MTIKYAILVSACFLASTLPLLAQQKGQWVPGGFGLNAGVIPDPGITYANVAVNYSADRLNNSNGDRILQNVTGTYSFWVDENIVYYVPNHKILGGYFMPYISINAATGSLVADLPPLLPGSMSGIRLSGGASGLADTYVEPLNMGWHLGNRVDFNVGYAFVAPTGRYSAGASDNVGSGYWGNNVTSGTTFYITKNKGTSANLFTDFESHGQKTVSSAVSGQRSKITPGQAFTMEWGIGQALPLKKDLSQLAQLGLVGYDQWQVTSNGGNYLVAGIPVAASQVPYYSVHGIGFQANYILPAKGVTLFFKYYDEYLAKARIQGRTFVFGGSWTLRIPKPAPKK
;
A
#
# COMPACT_ATOMS: atom_id res chain seq x y z
N MET A 1 -2.74 -15.88 -44.45
CA MET A 1 -3.84 -15.35 -43.60
C MET A 1 -3.60 -15.52 -42.08
N THR A 2 -2.58 -16.22 -41.65
CA THR A 2 -2.38 -16.68 -40.26
C THR A 2 -1.58 -15.73 -39.36
N ILE A 3 -0.66 -14.92 -39.88
CA ILE A 3 0.20 -14.05 -39.07
C ILE A 3 -0.53 -12.78 -38.60
N LYS A 4 -1.41 -12.20 -39.40
CA LYS A 4 -2.16 -10.98 -39.04
C LYS A 4 -3.14 -11.21 -37.91
N TYR A 5 -3.77 -12.39 -37.85
CA TYR A 5 -4.69 -12.73 -36.74
C TYR A 5 -3.96 -13.07 -35.46
N ALA A 6 -2.77 -13.69 -35.51
CA ALA A 6 -1.94 -13.97 -34.35
C ALA A 6 -1.45 -12.66 -33.69
N ILE A 7 -1.07 -11.65 -34.48
CA ILE A 7 -0.64 -10.34 -33.97
C ILE A 7 -1.81 -9.56 -33.37
N LEU A 8 -3.00 -9.61 -34.00
CA LEU A 8 -4.19 -8.94 -33.46
C LEU A 8 -4.66 -9.61 -32.17
N VAL A 9 -4.64 -10.94 -32.11
CA VAL A 9 -4.96 -11.71 -30.90
C VAL A 9 -3.93 -11.43 -29.80
N SER A 10 -2.64 -11.36 -30.14
CA SER A 10 -1.59 -11.02 -29.17
C SER A 10 -1.72 -9.58 -28.64
N ALA A 11 -2.06 -8.60 -29.49
CA ALA A 11 -2.29 -7.21 -29.07
C ALA A 11 -3.57 -7.07 -28.23
N CYS A 12 -4.65 -7.78 -28.57
CA CYS A 12 -5.86 -7.86 -27.74
C CYS A 12 -5.60 -8.59 -26.42
N PHE A 13 -4.76 -9.62 -26.43
CA PHE A 13 -4.33 -10.34 -25.23
C PHE A 13 -3.51 -9.42 -24.30
N LEU A 14 -2.58 -8.63 -24.83
CA LEU A 14 -1.83 -7.63 -24.09
C LEU A 14 -2.72 -6.51 -23.54
N ALA A 15 -3.62 -5.97 -24.33
CA ALA A 15 -4.53 -4.93 -23.91
C ALA A 15 -5.52 -5.40 -22.83
N SER A 16 -5.89 -6.70 -22.83
CA SER A 16 -6.76 -7.29 -21.81
C SER A 16 -6.03 -7.69 -20.53
N THR A 17 -4.71 -7.90 -20.59
CA THR A 17 -3.90 -8.29 -19.42
C THR A 17 -3.36 -7.09 -18.63
N LEU A 18 -3.19 -5.91 -19.25
CA LEU A 18 -2.70 -4.71 -18.58
C LEU A 18 -3.59 -4.27 -17.40
N PRO A 19 -4.93 -4.20 -17.51
CA PRO A 19 -5.79 -3.95 -16.35
C PRO A 19 -5.77 -5.07 -15.31
N LEU A 20 -5.61 -6.32 -15.74
CA LEU A 20 -5.52 -7.49 -14.85
C LEU A 20 -4.24 -7.48 -14.02
N LEU A 21 -3.11 -7.07 -14.60
CA LEU A 21 -1.81 -7.00 -13.92
C LEU A 21 -1.73 -5.79 -12.96
N ALA A 22 -2.37 -4.67 -13.28
CA ALA A 22 -2.43 -3.52 -12.39
C ALA A 22 -3.33 -3.77 -11.15
N GLN A 23 -4.22 -4.77 -11.20
CA GLN A 23 -5.15 -5.12 -10.12
C GLN A 23 -4.64 -6.24 -9.19
N GLN A 24 -3.44 -6.75 -9.40
CA GLN A 24 -2.84 -7.82 -8.59
C GLN A 24 -2.09 -7.32 -7.35
N LYS A 25 -2.37 -6.13 -6.89
CA LYS A 25 -1.84 -5.63 -5.63
C LYS A 25 -2.77 -6.02 -4.49
N GLY A 26 -2.20 -6.26 -3.30
CA GLY A 26 -2.95 -6.19 -2.07
C GLY A 26 -3.61 -4.80 -1.92
N GLN A 27 -4.56 -4.67 -1.01
CA GLN A 27 -5.17 -3.38 -0.68
C GLN A 27 -4.24 -2.52 0.17
N TRP A 28 -3.33 -3.16 0.90
CA TRP A 28 -2.28 -2.48 1.65
C TRP A 28 -1.23 -1.87 0.70
N VAL A 29 -0.96 -0.59 0.87
CA VAL A 29 0.13 0.11 0.17
C VAL A 29 1.38 0.05 1.03
N PRO A 30 2.42 -0.74 0.65
CA PRO A 30 3.62 -0.87 1.45
C PRO A 30 4.36 0.46 1.64
N GLY A 31 5.02 0.61 2.79
CA GLY A 31 5.80 1.80 3.14
C GLY A 31 5.05 2.75 4.08
N GLY A 32 3.88 2.36 4.58
CA GLY A 32 3.08 3.15 5.52
C GLY A 32 3.78 3.38 6.86
N PHE A 33 4.36 2.35 7.46
CA PHE A 33 4.92 2.43 8.81
C PHE A 33 6.42 2.74 8.86
N GLY A 34 7.30 1.93 8.31
CA GLY A 34 8.75 2.14 8.35
C GLY A 34 9.30 2.25 9.77
N LEU A 35 9.66 3.47 10.21
CA LEU A 35 10.07 3.74 11.57
C LEU A 35 8.85 3.90 12.50
N ASN A 36 8.99 3.50 13.76
CA ASN A 36 7.97 3.62 14.81
C ASN A 36 6.74 2.71 14.64
N ALA A 37 6.89 1.55 14.01
CA ALA A 37 5.82 0.60 13.71
C ALA A 37 5.00 0.15 14.94
N GLY A 38 5.64 -0.02 16.10
CA GLY A 38 5.00 -0.42 17.35
C GLY A 38 4.66 0.74 18.29
N VAL A 39 5.02 1.97 17.93
CA VAL A 39 4.86 3.14 18.82
C VAL A 39 3.39 3.46 19.06
N ILE A 40 3.04 3.58 20.33
CA ILE A 40 1.70 3.93 20.77
C ILE A 40 1.60 5.45 20.85
N PRO A 41 0.66 6.10 20.15
CA PRO A 41 0.45 7.53 20.28
C PRO A 41 0.06 7.93 21.71
N ASP A 42 0.33 9.18 22.08
CA ASP A 42 -0.19 9.75 23.33
C ASP A 42 -1.73 9.69 23.37
N PRO A 43 -2.35 9.51 24.56
CA PRO A 43 -3.80 9.57 24.70
C PRO A 43 -4.39 10.86 24.12
N GLY A 44 -5.45 10.72 23.33
CA GLY A 44 -6.10 11.81 22.63
C GLY A 44 -6.67 11.40 21.29
N ILE A 45 -7.01 12.39 20.51
CA ILE A 45 -7.36 12.22 19.09
C ILE A 45 -6.14 12.66 18.29
N THR A 46 -5.66 11.81 17.42
CA THR A 46 -4.60 12.13 16.47
C THR A 46 -5.17 12.16 15.07
N TYR A 47 -4.98 13.25 14.38
CA TYR A 47 -5.19 13.35 12.94
C TYR A 47 -3.84 13.21 12.24
N ALA A 48 -3.80 12.39 11.20
CA ALA A 48 -2.66 12.30 10.29
C ALA A 48 -3.13 12.47 8.85
N ASN A 49 -2.34 13.20 8.08
CA ASN A 49 -2.48 13.28 6.64
C ASN A 49 -1.22 12.74 5.99
N VAL A 50 -1.40 11.84 5.03
CA VAL A 50 -0.31 11.14 4.34
C VAL A 50 -0.55 11.20 2.84
N ALA A 51 0.35 11.85 2.12
CA ALA A 51 0.37 11.84 0.67
C ALA A 51 1.39 10.81 0.17
N VAL A 52 0.92 9.84 -0.60
CA VAL A 52 1.73 8.80 -1.22
C VAL A 52 1.77 9.03 -2.72
N ASN A 53 2.96 9.13 -3.29
CA ASN A 53 3.17 9.09 -4.72
C ASN A 53 3.92 7.82 -5.10
N TYR A 54 3.35 7.02 -5.98
CA TYR A 54 4.01 5.86 -6.57
C TYR A 54 4.13 6.06 -8.07
N SER A 55 5.30 5.74 -8.62
CA SER A 55 5.52 5.74 -10.07
C SER A 55 6.32 4.51 -10.50
N ALA A 56 5.89 3.86 -11.57
CA ALA A 56 6.52 2.68 -12.14
C ALA A 56 6.69 2.83 -13.65
N ASP A 57 7.83 2.41 -14.17
CA ASP A 57 8.18 2.45 -15.59
C ASP A 57 8.45 1.07 -16.18
N ARG A 58 8.27 0.01 -15.40
CA ARG A 58 8.47 -1.35 -15.86
C ARG A 58 7.41 -2.31 -15.32
N LEU A 59 7.15 -3.36 -16.09
CA LEU A 59 6.31 -4.49 -15.73
C LEU A 59 7.18 -5.75 -15.83
N ASN A 60 7.17 -6.57 -14.79
CA ASN A 60 8.00 -7.77 -14.70
C ASN A 60 7.15 -9.05 -14.79
N ASN A 61 7.76 -10.10 -15.35
CA ASN A 61 7.21 -11.45 -15.37
C ASN A 61 7.38 -12.15 -14.00
N SER A 62 6.99 -13.41 -13.91
CA SER A 62 7.12 -14.23 -12.69
C SER A 62 8.56 -14.50 -12.25
N ASN A 63 9.54 -14.33 -13.13
CA ASN A 63 10.96 -14.45 -12.80
C ASN A 63 11.58 -13.12 -12.31
N GLY A 64 10.88 -11.99 -12.54
CA GLY A 64 11.37 -10.65 -12.26
C GLY A 64 12.01 -9.96 -13.47
N ASP A 65 11.97 -10.58 -14.65
CA ASP A 65 12.49 -9.97 -15.86
C ASP A 65 11.49 -8.98 -16.43
N ARG A 66 12.00 -7.85 -16.94
CA ARG A 66 11.15 -6.85 -17.61
C ARG A 66 10.51 -7.45 -18.85
N ILE A 67 9.18 -7.47 -18.89
CA ILE A 67 8.42 -7.82 -20.10
C ILE A 67 8.17 -6.55 -20.91
N LEU A 68 7.93 -6.75 -22.24
CA LEU A 68 7.66 -5.66 -23.16
C LEU A 68 8.81 -4.63 -23.19
N GLN A 69 10.04 -5.09 -23.46
CA GLN A 69 11.25 -4.24 -23.46
C GLN A 69 11.13 -3.04 -24.42
N ASN A 70 10.32 -3.16 -25.48
CA ASN A 70 10.09 -2.10 -26.49
C ASN A 70 8.84 -1.25 -26.18
N VAL A 71 8.18 -1.46 -25.03
CA VAL A 71 7.08 -0.61 -24.56
C VAL A 71 7.65 0.35 -23.56
N THR A 72 7.46 1.64 -23.83
CA THR A 72 7.77 2.72 -22.90
C THR A 72 6.48 3.24 -22.29
N GLY A 73 6.56 3.81 -21.12
CA GLY A 73 5.40 4.37 -20.46
C GLY A 73 5.58 4.50 -18.96
N THR A 74 4.57 4.99 -18.31
CA THR A 74 4.56 5.19 -16.86
C THR A 74 3.19 4.82 -16.30
N TYR A 75 3.23 4.19 -15.13
CA TYR A 75 2.09 4.07 -14.24
C TYR A 75 2.38 4.94 -13.02
N SER A 76 1.49 5.83 -12.68
CA SER A 76 1.65 6.74 -11.56
C SER A 76 0.33 6.89 -10.81
N PHE A 77 0.38 6.93 -9.49
CA PHE A 77 -0.76 7.34 -8.69
C PHE A 77 -0.34 8.17 -7.48
N TRP A 78 -1.27 9.00 -7.03
CA TRP A 78 -1.23 9.71 -5.76
C TRP A 78 -2.38 9.20 -4.90
N VAL A 79 -2.09 9.01 -3.63
CA VAL A 79 -3.11 8.77 -2.60
C VAL A 79 -2.95 9.84 -1.53
N ASP A 80 -4.06 10.44 -1.12
CA ASP A 80 -4.18 11.33 0.04
C ASP A 80 -4.97 10.59 1.10
N GLU A 81 -4.29 10.19 2.16
CA GLU A 81 -4.86 9.42 3.27
C GLU A 81 -5.15 10.37 4.43
N ASN A 82 -6.40 10.38 4.88
CA ASN A 82 -6.87 11.16 6.01
C ASN A 82 -7.22 10.22 7.16
N ILE A 83 -6.35 10.16 8.15
CA ILE A 83 -6.38 9.15 9.21
C ILE A 83 -6.74 9.81 10.54
N VAL A 84 -7.68 9.20 11.26
CA VAL A 84 -8.07 9.63 12.61
C VAL A 84 -7.90 8.45 13.56
N TYR A 85 -7.03 8.63 14.56
CA TYR A 85 -6.82 7.71 15.67
C TYR A 85 -7.49 8.23 16.94
N TYR A 86 -7.93 7.32 17.77
CA TYR A 86 -8.38 7.62 19.13
C TYR A 86 -7.67 6.73 20.14
N VAL A 87 -7.04 7.33 21.14
CA VAL A 87 -6.38 6.62 22.24
C VAL A 87 -6.97 7.13 23.55
N PRO A 88 -7.70 6.29 24.32
CA PRO A 88 -8.21 6.70 25.62
C PRO A 88 -7.08 6.89 26.64
N ASN A 89 -7.32 7.68 27.66
CA ASN A 89 -6.34 7.97 28.71
C ASN A 89 -6.25 6.88 29.80
N HIS A 90 -6.94 5.77 29.63
CA HIS A 90 -6.92 4.60 30.52
C HIS A 90 -6.53 3.34 29.74
N LYS A 91 -5.92 2.41 30.42
CA LYS A 91 -5.52 1.12 29.84
C LYS A 91 -6.68 0.13 29.89
N ILE A 92 -6.74 -0.71 28.85
CA ILE A 92 -7.64 -1.85 28.74
C ILE A 92 -6.75 -3.09 28.61
N LEU A 93 -6.96 -4.13 29.42
CA LEU A 93 -6.11 -5.33 29.42
C LEU A 93 -4.60 -5.04 29.54
N GLY A 94 -4.25 -3.99 30.29
CA GLY A 94 -2.86 -3.57 30.48
C GLY A 94 -2.25 -2.80 29.30
N GLY A 95 -2.96 -2.66 28.19
CA GLY A 95 -2.55 -1.94 26.99
C GLY A 95 -3.41 -0.73 26.69
N TYR A 96 -3.11 -0.07 25.59
CA TYR A 96 -3.89 1.04 25.05
C TYR A 96 -4.69 0.57 23.85
N PHE A 97 -5.97 0.90 23.85
CA PHE A 97 -6.85 0.69 22.70
C PHE A 97 -6.68 1.86 21.72
N MET A 98 -6.46 1.55 20.43
CA MET A 98 -6.07 2.56 19.41
C MET A 98 -6.84 2.37 18.10
N PRO A 99 -8.19 2.41 18.09
CA PRO A 99 -8.94 2.30 16.85
C PRO A 99 -8.64 3.48 15.92
N TYR A 100 -8.66 3.22 14.61
CA TYR A 100 -8.55 4.30 13.63
C TYR A 100 -9.33 4.01 12.36
N ILE A 101 -9.55 5.09 11.61
CA ILE A 101 -10.15 5.08 10.28
C ILE A 101 -9.28 5.92 9.34
N SER A 102 -9.14 5.45 8.11
CA SER A 102 -8.51 6.19 7.01
C SER A 102 -9.51 6.36 5.87
N ILE A 103 -9.77 7.62 5.52
CA ILE A 103 -10.58 8.00 4.36
C ILE A 103 -9.64 8.54 3.31
N ASN A 104 -9.63 7.90 2.15
CA ASN A 104 -8.61 8.07 1.15
C ASN A 104 -9.17 8.66 -0.14
N ALA A 105 -8.44 9.59 -0.74
CA ALA A 105 -8.67 10.04 -2.10
C ALA A 105 -7.47 9.64 -2.95
N ALA A 106 -7.71 9.23 -4.20
CA ALA A 106 -6.64 8.82 -5.09
C ALA A 106 -6.84 9.38 -6.49
N THR A 107 -5.71 9.61 -7.15
CA THR A 107 -5.66 9.90 -8.58
C THR A 107 -4.52 9.12 -9.21
N GLY A 108 -4.73 8.57 -10.39
CA GLY A 108 -3.73 7.78 -11.08
C GLY A 108 -3.79 7.93 -12.58
N SER A 109 -2.68 7.66 -13.23
CA SER A 109 -2.57 7.64 -14.68
C SER A 109 -1.73 6.47 -15.17
N LEU A 110 -2.10 5.93 -16.29
CA LEU A 110 -1.33 4.93 -17.05
C LEU A 110 -1.11 5.48 -18.44
N VAL A 111 0.14 5.49 -18.89
CA VAL A 111 0.53 5.76 -20.27
C VAL A 111 1.42 4.61 -20.71
N ALA A 112 1.12 4.01 -21.88
CA ALA A 112 1.95 2.99 -22.49
C ALA A 112 2.07 3.25 -23.99
N ASP A 113 3.29 3.43 -24.46
CA ASP A 113 3.63 3.60 -25.87
C ASP A 113 4.10 2.25 -26.41
N LEU A 114 3.28 1.64 -27.24
CA LEU A 114 3.56 0.36 -27.93
C LEU A 114 4.32 0.63 -29.23
N PRO A 115 5.30 -0.18 -29.59
CA PRO A 115 5.97 -0.08 -30.89
C PRO A 115 4.99 -0.34 -32.04
N PRO A 116 5.34 0.05 -33.26
CA PRO A 116 4.54 -0.28 -34.44
C PRO A 116 4.24 -1.79 -34.52
N LEU A 117 2.96 -2.15 -34.61
CA LEU A 117 2.52 -3.54 -34.64
C LEU A 117 2.73 -4.21 -36.05
N LEU A 118 2.99 -3.42 -37.08
CA LEU A 118 3.20 -3.90 -38.44
C LEU A 118 4.59 -3.48 -38.92
N PRO A 119 5.35 -4.40 -39.59
CA PRO A 119 6.58 -4.02 -40.25
C PRO A 119 6.32 -2.89 -41.26
N GLY A 120 7.10 -1.82 -41.21
CA GLY A 120 6.95 -0.65 -42.07
C GLY A 120 5.93 0.40 -41.65
N SER A 121 5.21 0.21 -40.55
CA SER A 121 4.39 1.26 -39.92
C SER A 121 5.29 2.22 -39.18
N MET A 122 5.11 3.54 -39.42
CA MET A 122 5.86 4.60 -38.72
C MET A 122 5.23 5.02 -37.39
N SER A 123 4.02 4.57 -37.06
CA SER A 123 3.29 4.98 -35.87
C SER A 123 3.09 3.82 -34.91
N GLY A 124 3.55 3.99 -33.68
CA GLY A 124 3.18 3.15 -32.55
C GLY A 124 1.75 3.46 -32.04
N ILE A 125 1.27 2.68 -31.10
CA ILE A 125 -0.03 2.90 -30.44
C ILE A 125 0.26 3.47 -29.04
N ARG A 126 -0.33 4.61 -28.72
CA ARG A 126 -0.33 5.16 -27.38
C ARG A 126 -1.62 4.78 -26.64
N LEU A 127 -1.48 4.08 -25.54
CA LEU A 127 -2.58 3.79 -24.62
C LEU A 127 -2.47 4.75 -23.45
N SER A 128 -3.59 5.36 -23.06
CA SER A 128 -3.64 6.22 -21.88
C SER A 128 -4.94 6.02 -21.14
N GLY A 129 -4.87 6.10 -19.82
CA GLY A 129 -6.01 6.02 -18.93
C GLY A 129 -5.72 6.74 -17.62
N GLY A 130 -6.76 7.12 -16.91
CA GLY A 130 -6.64 7.77 -15.61
C GLY A 130 -7.89 7.59 -14.79
N ALA A 131 -7.72 7.65 -13.47
CA ALA A 131 -8.79 7.55 -12.50
C ALA A 131 -8.57 8.58 -11.39
N SER A 132 -9.64 9.15 -10.84
CA SER A 132 -9.58 10.01 -9.66
C SER A 132 -10.86 9.92 -8.86
N GLY A 133 -10.78 10.13 -7.55
CA GLY A 133 -11.93 10.13 -6.65
C GLY A 133 -11.62 9.52 -5.29
N LEU A 134 -12.68 9.28 -4.50
CA LEU A 134 -12.53 8.56 -3.24
C LEU A 134 -12.13 7.11 -3.50
N ALA A 135 -11.12 6.65 -2.76
CA ALA A 135 -10.67 5.27 -2.72
C ALA A 135 -11.41 4.49 -1.63
N ASP A 136 -11.03 3.24 -1.44
CA ASP A 136 -11.60 2.40 -0.40
C ASP A 136 -11.24 2.93 0.99
N THR A 137 -12.17 2.78 1.93
CA THR A 137 -12.00 3.20 3.32
C THR A 137 -11.40 2.06 4.13
N TYR A 138 -10.30 2.35 4.84
CA TYR A 138 -9.69 1.43 5.78
C TYR A 138 -10.17 1.73 7.20
N VAL A 139 -10.60 0.70 7.93
CA VAL A 139 -11.05 0.83 9.32
C VAL A 139 -10.37 -0.24 10.15
N GLU A 140 -9.67 0.18 11.20
CA GLU A 140 -9.07 -0.70 12.19
C GLU A 140 -9.77 -0.52 13.55
N PRO A 141 -10.91 -1.20 13.77
CA PRO A 141 -11.72 -1.03 14.97
C PRO A 141 -11.09 -1.66 16.21
N LEU A 142 -10.19 -2.63 16.00
CA LEU A 142 -9.49 -3.33 17.07
C LEU A 142 -7.99 -3.18 16.85
N ASN A 143 -7.37 -2.30 17.62
CA ASN A 143 -5.92 -2.18 17.72
C ASN A 143 -5.56 -2.00 19.18
N MET A 144 -4.67 -2.85 19.66
CA MET A 144 -4.20 -2.85 21.04
C MET A 144 -2.70 -2.76 21.08
N GLY A 145 -2.17 -1.85 21.91
CA GLY A 145 -0.73 -1.66 22.05
C GLY A 145 -0.25 -1.73 23.49
N TRP A 146 0.94 -2.27 23.70
CA TRP A 146 1.58 -2.44 25.01
C TRP A 146 3.01 -1.94 25.01
N HIS A 147 3.40 -1.31 26.11
CA HIS A 147 4.81 -1.09 26.43
C HIS A 147 5.32 -2.31 27.20
N LEU A 148 6.17 -3.10 26.57
CA LEU A 148 6.76 -4.30 27.17
C LEU A 148 8.11 -3.93 27.79
N GLY A 149 8.06 -3.48 29.04
CA GLY A 149 9.22 -2.88 29.73
C GLY A 149 9.66 -1.57 29.09
N ASN A 150 10.98 -1.30 29.13
CA ASN A 150 11.56 -0.06 28.58
C ASN A 150 12.13 -0.21 27.17
N ARG A 151 12.00 -1.40 26.57
CA ARG A 151 12.72 -1.75 25.33
C ARG A 151 11.83 -2.07 24.16
N VAL A 152 10.54 -2.40 24.39
CA VAL A 152 9.66 -2.83 23.32
C VAL A 152 8.33 -2.14 23.43
N ASP A 153 7.90 -1.53 22.33
CA ASP A 153 6.53 -1.16 22.07
C ASP A 153 5.98 -2.14 21.04
N PHE A 154 4.80 -2.70 21.32
CA PHE A 154 4.16 -3.71 20.49
C PHE A 154 2.68 -3.39 20.34
N ASN A 155 2.15 -3.59 19.14
CA ASN A 155 0.71 -3.52 18.89
C ASN A 155 0.25 -4.69 17.99
N VAL A 156 -1.03 -4.99 18.06
CA VAL A 156 -1.72 -5.94 17.19
C VAL A 156 -3.10 -5.40 16.90
N GLY A 157 -3.54 -5.57 15.65
CA GLY A 157 -4.82 -5.06 15.19
C GLY A 157 -5.56 -6.00 14.26
N TYR A 158 -6.86 -5.72 14.16
CA TYR A 158 -7.73 -6.25 13.12
C TYR A 158 -8.40 -5.10 12.41
N ALA A 159 -8.30 -5.11 11.09
CA ALA A 159 -8.89 -4.10 10.23
C ALA A 159 -9.68 -4.71 9.09
N PHE A 160 -10.48 -3.88 8.45
CA PHE A 160 -11.11 -4.20 7.18
C PHE A 160 -11.01 -3.02 6.22
N VAL A 161 -10.99 -3.35 4.93
CA VAL A 161 -11.10 -2.38 3.83
C VAL A 161 -12.49 -2.49 3.24
N ALA A 162 -13.27 -1.42 3.38
CA ALA A 162 -14.62 -1.34 2.80
C ALA A 162 -14.52 -0.85 1.35
N PRO A 163 -15.16 -1.50 0.37
CA PRO A 163 -15.13 -1.12 -1.03
C PRO A 163 -16.01 0.11 -1.30
N THR A 164 -15.66 1.25 -0.69
CA THR A 164 -16.37 2.53 -0.82
C THR A 164 -15.91 3.34 -2.01
N GLY A 165 -14.76 3.01 -2.58
CA GLY A 165 -14.23 3.62 -3.78
C GLY A 165 -15.02 3.23 -5.02
N ARG A 166 -15.01 4.12 -6.02
CA ARG A 166 -15.68 3.83 -7.28
C ARG A 166 -15.07 2.59 -7.95
N TYR A 167 -15.92 1.59 -8.19
CA TYR A 167 -15.57 0.38 -8.91
C TYR A 167 -16.67 -0.05 -9.87
N SER A 168 -16.32 -0.30 -11.11
CA SER A 168 -17.18 -0.95 -12.12
C SER A 168 -16.35 -1.97 -12.89
N ALA A 169 -16.86 -3.19 -13.02
CA ALA A 169 -16.15 -4.26 -13.71
C ALA A 169 -15.88 -3.88 -15.18
N GLY A 170 -14.62 -3.88 -15.58
CA GLY A 170 -14.18 -3.52 -16.94
C GLY A 170 -13.95 -2.02 -17.17
N ALA A 171 -14.27 -1.15 -16.22
CA ALA A 171 -13.96 0.27 -16.34
C ALA A 171 -12.45 0.53 -16.14
N SER A 172 -11.92 1.50 -16.89
CA SER A 172 -10.50 1.90 -16.81
C SER A 172 -10.25 2.99 -15.76
N ASP A 173 -11.32 3.55 -15.16
CA ASP A 173 -11.28 4.67 -14.23
C ASP A 173 -11.62 4.27 -12.78
N ASN A 174 -11.42 3.00 -12.44
CA ASN A 174 -11.61 2.48 -11.09
C ASN A 174 -10.59 3.06 -10.12
N VAL A 175 -11.08 3.54 -8.97
CA VAL A 175 -10.27 4.00 -7.84
C VAL A 175 -10.34 2.98 -6.69
N GLY A 176 -11.50 2.36 -6.50
CA GLY A 176 -11.72 1.30 -5.52
C GLY A 176 -11.32 -0.08 -6.03
N SER A 177 -11.09 -1.01 -5.11
CA SER A 177 -10.72 -2.40 -5.39
C SER A 177 -11.91 -3.28 -5.82
N GLY A 178 -13.12 -2.90 -5.39
CA GLY A 178 -14.37 -3.61 -5.69
C GLY A 178 -14.59 -4.87 -4.86
N TYR A 179 -13.89 -5.04 -3.74
CA TYR A 179 -14.07 -6.16 -2.80
C TYR A 179 -13.72 -5.75 -1.37
N TRP A 180 -14.27 -6.46 -0.41
CA TRP A 180 -13.91 -6.34 0.99
C TRP A 180 -12.57 -6.99 1.27
N GLY A 181 -11.71 -6.32 2.03
CA GLY A 181 -10.49 -6.88 2.60
C GLY A 181 -10.61 -7.02 4.11
N ASN A 182 -9.88 -7.98 4.69
CA ASN A 182 -9.68 -8.12 6.12
C ASN A 182 -8.19 -8.23 6.39
N ASN A 183 -7.73 -7.49 7.38
CA ASN A 183 -6.32 -7.37 7.70
C ASN A 183 -6.08 -7.77 9.16
N VAL A 184 -5.01 -8.52 9.38
CA VAL A 184 -4.45 -8.74 10.72
C VAL A 184 -3.08 -8.10 10.74
N THR A 185 -2.93 -7.08 11.58
CA THR A 185 -1.72 -6.26 11.64
C THR A 185 -0.93 -6.52 12.92
N SER A 186 0.38 -6.34 12.89
CA SER A 186 1.19 -6.19 14.08
C SER A 186 2.32 -5.19 13.86
N GLY A 187 2.65 -4.44 14.90
CA GLY A 187 3.75 -3.50 14.90
C GLY A 187 4.65 -3.71 16.11
N THR A 188 5.95 -3.70 15.90
CA THR A 188 6.96 -3.80 16.96
C THR A 188 8.01 -2.72 16.78
N THR A 189 8.33 -2.01 17.84
CA THR A 189 9.48 -1.11 17.92
C THR A 189 10.37 -1.61 19.07
N PHE A 190 11.57 -2.05 18.73
CA PHE A 190 12.59 -2.46 19.69
C PHE A 190 13.63 -1.35 19.87
N TYR A 191 13.73 -0.82 21.08
CA TYR A 191 14.73 0.21 21.42
C TYR A 191 16.08 -0.43 21.76
N ILE A 192 17.05 -0.28 20.86
CA ILE A 192 18.41 -0.84 21.00
C ILE A 192 19.13 -0.13 22.12
N THR A 193 19.00 1.19 22.22
CA THR A 193 19.64 2.01 23.25
C THR A 193 18.70 2.29 24.42
N LYS A 194 19.25 2.42 25.65
CA LYS A 194 18.46 2.69 26.88
C LYS A 194 17.73 4.02 26.82
N ASN A 195 18.29 5.01 26.14
CA ASN A 195 17.68 6.34 25.95
C ASN A 195 16.65 6.38 24.83
N LYS A 196 16.30 5.20 24.25
CA LYS A 196 15.37 5.06 23.12
C LYS A 196 15.79 5.83 21.85
N GLY A 197 17.06 6.21 21.74
CA GLY A 197 17.58 6.96 20.60
C GLY A 197 17.66 6.11 19.33
N THR A 198 18.07 4.83 19.47
CA THR A 198 18.17 3.89 18.34
C THR A 198 17.09 2.85 18.45
N SER A 199 16.36 2.60 17.37
CA SER A 199 15.29 1.59 17.31
C SER A 199 15.37 0.74 16.05
N ALA A 200 14.97 -0.53 16.19
CA ALA A 200 14.61 -1.42 15.10
C ALA A 200 13.09 -1.61 15.10
N ASN A 201 12.50 -1.65 13.92
CA ASN A 201 11.06 -1.63 13.72
C ASN A 201 10.64 -2.72 12.77
N LEU A 202 9.51 -3.33 13.06
CA LEU A 202 8.87 -4.34 12.23
C LEU A 202 7.36 -4.14 12.27
N PHE A 203 6.76 -4.02 11.09
CA PHE A 203 5.31 -4.07 10.90
C PHE A 203 4.98 -5.27 10.03
N THR A 204 3.89 -5.95 10.30
CA THR A 204 3.37 -7.01 9.45
C THR A 204 1.87 -6.82 9.21
N ASP A 205 1.43 -7.18 8.02
CA ASP A 205 0.02 -7.18 7.63
C ASP A 205 -0.28 -8.43 6.83
N PHE A 206 -1.29 -9.16 7.23
CA PHE A 206 -1.85 -10.28 6.51
C PHE A 206 -3.23 -9.90 6.00
N GLU A 207 -3.37 -9.87 4.67
CA GLU A 207 -4.61 -9.49 4.00
C GLU A 207 -5.34 -10.72 3.47
N SER A 208 -6.64 -10.82 3.77
CA SER A 208 -7.56 -11.75 3.11
C SER A 208 -8.61 -10.97 2.32
N HIS A 209 -8.97 -11.48 1.14
CA HIS A 209 -9.76 -10.75 0.16
C HIS A 209 -11.10 -11.41 -0.11
N GLY A 210 -12.13 -10.59 -0.21
CA GLY A 210 -13.44 -11.00 -0.69
C GLY A 210 -13.49 -11.17 -2.21
N GLN A 211 -14.63 -11.61 -2.68
CA GLN A 211 -14.88 -11.81 -4.10
C GLN A 211 -15.20 -10.48 -4.79
N LYS A 212 -14.67 -10.31 -6.01
CA LYS A 212 -15.02 -9.20 -6.90
C LYS A 212 -15.50 -9.66 -8.25
N THR A 213 -16.31 -8.82 -8.90
CA THR A 213 -16.73 -9.03 -10.28
C THR A 213 -15.72 -8.38 -11.22
N VAL A 214 -15.24 -9.12 -12.20
CA VAL A 214 -14.40 -8.63 -13.29
C VAL A 214 -15.10 -8.77 -14.62
N SER A 215 -14.70 -8.02 -15.63
CA SER A 215 -15.24 -8.11 -16.98
C SER A 215 -14.15 -8.42 -17.98
N SER A 216 -14.45 -9.27 -18.95
CA SER A 216 -13.58 -9.49 -20.09
C SER A 216 -13.49 -8.25 -20.95
N ALA A 217 -12.28 -7.79 -21.21
CA ALA A 217 -12.05 -6.62 -22.09
C ALA A 217 -12.49 -6.88 -23.54
N VAL A 218 -12.55 -8.15 -23.96
CA VAL A 218 -12.88 -8.53 -25.35
C VAL A 218 -14.39 -8.77 -25.54
N SER A 219 -15.01 -9.50 -24.59
CA SER A 219 -16.43 -9.90 -24.75
C SER A 219 -17.39 -9.11 -23.86
N GLY A 220 -16.90 -8.31 -22.91
CA GLY A 220 -17.73 -7.63 -21.93
C GLY A 220 -18.40 -8.55 -20.90
N GLN A 221 -18.23 -9.87 -21.04
CA GLN A 221 -18.81 -10.84 -20.11
C GLN A 221 -18.21 -10.73 -18.73
N ARG A 222 -19.04 -10.88 -17.71
CA ARG A 222 -18.65 -10.76 -16.31
C ARG A 222 -18.38 -12.11 -15.68
N SER A 223 -17.37 -12.17 -14.84
CA SER A 223 -17.05 -13.32 -14.00
C SER A 223 -16.67 -12.85 -12.59
N LYS A 224 -16.56 -13.80 -11.68
CA LYS A 224 -16.18 -13.52 -10.29
C LYS A 224 -14.83 -14.16 -9.99
N ILE A 225 -13.97 -13.38 -9.36
CA ILE A 225 -12.67 -13.85 -8.86
C ILE A 225 -12.53 -13.45 -7.39
N THR A 226 -11.71 -14.20 -6.68
CA THR A 226 -11.22 -13.85 -5.34
C THR A 226 -9.72 -13.60 -5.46
N PRO A 227 -9.22 -12.38 -5.26
CA PRO A 227 -7.77 -12.13 -5.26
C PRO A 227 -7.07 -12.99 -4.20
N GLY A 228 -5.88 -13.48 -4.51
CA GLY A 228 -5.09 -14.23 -3.55
C GLY A 228 -4.72 -13.39 -2.34
N GLN A 229 -4.61 -14.02 -1.19
CA GLN A 229 -4.21 -13.39 0.06
C GLN A 229 -2.79 -12.84 -0.05
N ALA A 230 -2.50 -11.76 0.67
CA ALA A 230 -1.19 -11.14 0.68
C ALA A 230 -0.61 -11.05 2.08
N PHE A 231 0.70 -11.08 2.16
CA PHE A 231 1.46 -10.81 3.37
C PHE A 231 2.45 -9.69 3.10
N THR A 232 2.44 -8.68 3.95
CA THR A 232 3.34 -7.54 3.89
C THR A 232 4.17 -7.48 5.16
N MET A 233 5.46 -7.22 5.01
CA MET A 233 6.39 -6.92 6.07
C MET A 233 7.04 -5.57 5.78
N GLU A 234 7.00 -4.66 6.72
CA GLU A 234 7.75 -3.40 6.66
C GLU A 234 8.76 -3.37 7.81
N TRP A 235 9.95 -2.91 7.54
CA TRP A 235 11.02 -2.88 8.53
C TRP A 235 11.80 -1.57 8.48
N GLY A 236 12.47 -1.26 9.58
CA GLY A 236 13.31 -0.09 9.63
C GLY A 236 14.27 -0.11 10.82
N ILE A 237 15.37 0.59 10.66
CA ILE A 237 16.30 0.92 11.73
C ILE A 237 16.55 2.42 11.71
N GLY A 238 16.37 3.07 12.85
CA GLY A 238 16.42 4.52 12.92
C GLY A 238 17.10 5.04 14.16
N GLN A 239 17.60 6.26 14.03
CA GLN A 239 18.25 7.03 15.09
C GLN A 239 17.50 8.33 15.30
N ALA A 240 17.03 8.56 16.54
CA ALA A 240 16.51 9.84 16.98
C ALA A 240 17.67 10.73 17.46
N LEU A 241 17.69 11.95 16.97
CA LEU A 241 18.71 12.96 17.23
C LEU A 241 18.07 14.18 17.88
N PRO A 242 18.44 14.57 19.09
CA PRO A 242 18.01 15.83 19.69
C PRO A 242 18.54 17.02 18.87
N LEU A 243 17.64 17.85 18.37
CA LEU A 243 17.99 19.13 17.72
C LEU A 243 18.12 20.25 18.76
N LYS A 244 17.48 20.05 19.92
CA LYS A 244 17.62 20.94 21.10
C LYS A 244 17.90 20.13 22.35
N LYS A 245 18.69 20.68 23.26
CA LYS A 245 19.07 20.03 24.52
C LYS A 245 17.89 19.69 25.42
N ASP A 246 16.83 20.46 25.34
CA ASP A 246 15.58 20.28 26.10
C ASP A 246 14.64 19.22 25.49
N LEU A 247 15.07 18.55 24.42
CA LEU A 247 14.31 17.55 23.67
C LEU A 247 13.00 18.08 23.07
N SER A 248 12.82 19.40 22.99
CA SER A 248 11.61 20.01 22.41
C SER A 248 11.51 19.83 20.90
N GLN A 249 12.64 19.50 20.25
CA GLN A 249 12.74 19.22 18.82
C GLN A 249 13.67 18.04 18.59
N LEU A 250 13.16 17.05 17.85
CA LEU A 250 13.91 15.86 17.48
C LEU A 250 13.88 15.68 15.96
N ALA A 251 14.98 15.22 15.39
CA ALA A 251 15.01 14.58 14.10
C ALA A 251 15.13 13.07 14.30
N GLN A 252 14.48 12.27 13.46
CA GLN A 252 14.71 10.83 13.41
C GLN A 252 15.01 10.46 11.98
N LEU A 253 16.13 9.79 11.75
CA LEU A 253 16.59 9.35 10.44
C LEU A 253 16.77 7.84 10.46
N GLY A 254 16.44 7.17 9.36
CA GLY A 254 16.64 5.73 9.29
C GLY A 254 16.53 5.14 7.91
N LEU A 255 17.06 3.92 7.83
CA LEU A 255 16.86 3.02 6.72
C LEU A 255 15.55 2.29 6.91
N VAL A 256 14.76 2.19 5.85
CA VAL A 256 13.45 1.51 5.86
C VAL A 256 13.31 0.64 4.62
N GLY A 257 12.45 -0.35 4.71
CA GLY A 257 12.13 -1.21 3.58
C GLY A 257 10.82 -1.91 3.77
N TYR A 258 10.39 -2.57 2.71
CA TYR A 258 9.24 -3.43 2.73
C TYR A 258 9.38 -4.61 1.79
N ASP A 259 8.65 -5.66 2.14
CA ASP A 259 8.53 -6.88 1.37
C ASP A 259 7.04 -7.28 1.35
N GLN A 260 6.50 -7.55 0.18
CA GLN A 260 5.11 -8.00 0.03
C GLN A 260 5.04 -9.19 -0.91
N TRP A 261 4.25 -10.17 -0.51
CA TRP A 261 4.04 -11.42 -1.27
C TRP A 261 2.55 -11.74 -1.34
N GLN A 262 2.10 -12.19 -2.50
CA GLN A 262 0.89 -12.98 -2.58
C GLN A 262 1.20 -14.38 -2.03
N VAL A 263 0.38 -14.88 -1.12
CA VAL A 263 0.64 -16.14 -0.39
C VAL A 263 -0.35 -17.26 -0.73
N THR A 264 -1.46 -16.94 -1.38
CA THR A 264 -2.40 -17.94 -1.92
C THR A 264 -2.75 -17.65 -3.38
N SER A 265 -3.21 -18.66 -4.12
CA SER A 265 -3.69 -18.49 -5.49
C SER A 265 -4.98 -17.64 -5.53
N ASN A 266 -5.19 -16.99 -6.67
CA ASN A 266 -6.49 -16.38 -6.96
C ASN A 266 -7.55 -17.47 -7.15
N GLY A 267 -8.77 -17.22 -6.65
CA GLY A 267 -9.93 -18.10 -6.86
C GLY A 267 -10.82 -17.65 -8.03
N GLY A 268 -11.65 -18.55 -8.53
CA GLY A 268 -12.59 -18.27 -9.62
C GLY A 268 -11.95 -18.33 -11.01
N ASN A 269 -12.64 -17.71 -11.98
CA ASN A 269 -12.21 -17.74 -13.39
C ASN A 269 -12.25 -16.32 -13.99
N TYR A 270 -11.26 -16.00 -14.80
CA TYR A 270 -11.34 -14.93 -15.79
C TYR A 270 -12.05 -15.45 -17.05
N LEU A 271 -12.67 -14.55 -17.81
CA LEU A 271 -13.19 -14.85 -19.14
C LEU A 271 -12.30 -14.18 -20.18
N VAL A 272 -11.60 -14.97 -20.97
CA VAL A 272 -10.78 -14.50 -22.09
C VAL A 272 -11.50 -14.87 -23.38
N ALA A 273 -11.99 -13.85 -24.10
CA ALA A 273 -12.83 -14.04 -25.29
C ALA A 273 -14.02 -15.01 -25.06
N GLY A 274 -14.62 -15.00 -23.85
CA GLY A 274 -15.71 -15.88 -23.47
C GLY A 274 -15.31 -17.26 -22.95
N ILE A 275 -14.02 -17.60 -22.98
CA ILE A 275 -13.50 -18.88 -22.51
C ILE A 275 -13.06 -18.73 -21.05
N PRO A 276 -13.56 -19.58 -20.12
CA PRO A 276 -13.09 -19.56 -18.73
C PRO A 276 -11.62 -19.95 -18.61
N VAL A 277 -10.83 -19.11 -17.96
CA VAL A 277 -9.43 -19.38 -17.60
C VAL A 277 -9.31 -19.29 -16.08
N ALA A 278 -8.84 -20.35 -15.44
CA ALA A 278 -8.74 -20.41 -13.99
C ALA A 278 -7.84 -19.26 -13.47
N ALA A 279 -8.34 -18.48 -12.53
CA ALA A 279 -7.61 -17.36 -11.94
C ALA A 279 -6.36 -17.84 -11.18
N SER A 280 -6.33 -19.10 -10.72
CA SER A 280 -5.19 -19.74 -10.08
C SER A 280 -3.97 -19.92 -11.01
N GLN A 281 -4.14 -19.78 -12.32
CA GLN A 281 -3.01 -19.82 -13.28
C GLN A 281 -2.20 -18.51 -13.30
N VAL A 282 -2.74 -17.43 -12.72
CA VAL A 282 -2.01 -16.17 -12.61
C VAL A 282 -0.88 -16.34 -11.60
N PRO A 283 0.38 -16.06 -11.97
CA PRO A 283 1.51 -16.19 -11.08
C PRO A 283 1.39 -15.32 -9.83
N TYR A 284 1.91 -15.80 -8.72
CA TYR A 284 2.01 -15.02 -7.48
C TYR A 284 2.93 -13.82 -7.67
N TYR A 285 2.51 -12.69 -7.19
CA TYR A 285 3.36 -11.50 -7.20
C TYR A 285 4.20 -11.40 -5.94
N SER A 286 5.34 -10.73 -6.06
CA SER A 286 6.11 -10.23 -4.93
C SER A 286 6.76 -8.89 -5.26
N VAL A 287 7.06 -8.11 -4.23
CA VAL A 287 7.82 -6.87 -4.36
C VAL A 287 8.67 -6.63 -3.13
N HIS A 288 9.84 -6.05 -3.36
CA HIS A 288 10.83 -5.75 -2.34
C HIS A 288 11.36 -4.33 -2.58
N GLY A 289 11.24 -3.48 -1.57
CA GLY A 289 11.65 -2.08 -1.62
C GLY A 289 12.58 -1.72 -0.47
N ILE A 290 13.53 -0.84 -0.73
CA ILE A 290 14.43 -0.27 0.27
C ILE A 290 14.48 1.24 0.10
N GLY A 291 14.68 1.95 1.18
CA GLY A 291 14.70 3.39 1.15
C GLY A 291 15.12 4.03 2.46
N PHE A 292 14.73 5.27 2.64
CA PHE A 292 15.03 6.02 3.85
C PHE A 292 13.81 6.79 4.34
N GLN A 293 13.81 7.10 5.63
CA GLN A 293 12.80 7.92 6.30
C GLN A 293 13.47 8.99 7.13
N ALA A 294 12.89 10.18 7.08
CA ALA A 294 13.25 11.32 7.93
C ALA A 294 11.99 11.84 8.62
N ASN A 295 12.05 11.98 9.95
CA ASN A 295 10.98 12.55 10.76
C ASN A 295 11.49 13.81 11.46
N TYR A 296 10.62 14.82 11.56
CA TYR A 296 10.79 15.98 12.43
C TYR A 296 9.69 15.95 13.47
N ILE A 297 10.07 15.87 14.72
CA ILE A 297 9.15 15.61 15.84
C ILE A 297 9.19 16.78 16.83
N LEU A 298 8.02 17.27 17.18
CA LEU A 298 7.76 18.30 18.21
C LEU A 298 6.95 17.68 19.35
N PRO A 299 7.58 16.98 20.32
CA PRO A 299 6.86 16.19 21.32
C PRO A 299 5.89 17.01 22.17
N ALA A 300 6.29 18.22 22.56
CA ALA A 300 5.45 19.11 23.36
C ALA A 300 4.17 19.57 22.65
N LYS A 301 4.21 19.61 21.30
CA LYS A 301 3.08 20.01 20.45
C LYS A 301 2.28 18.82 19.93
N GLY A 302 2.75 17.59 20.16
CA GLY A 302 2.16 16.37 19.59
C GLY A 302 2.21 16.35 18.06
N VAL A 303 3.23 16.98 17.44
CA VAL A 303 3.34 17.08 15.98
C VAL A 303 4.52 16.26 15.49
N THR A 304 4.29 15.47 14.45
CA THR A 304 5.34 14.79 13.69
C THR A 304 5.15 15.08 12.22
N LEU A 305 6.20 15.52 11.54
CA LEU A 305 6.27 15.59 10.07
C LEU A 305 7.22 14.51 9.60
N PHE A 306 6.93 13.90 8.45
CA PHE A 306 7.78 12.86 7.91
C PHE A 306 7.86 12.89 6.39
N PHE A 307 8.98 12.38 5.91
CA PHE A 307 9.26 12.09 4.52
C PHE A 307 9.85 10.69 4.41
N LYS A 308 9.41 9.92 3.40
CA LYS A 308 9.97 8.60 3.08
C LYS A 308 10.18 8.49 1.58
N TYR A 309 11.21 7.75 1.21
CA TYR A 309 11.48 7.33 -0.15
C TYR A 309 11.76 5.85 -0.18
N TYR A 310 11.21 5.15 -1.16
CA TYR A 310 11.49 3.75 -1.43
C TYR A 310 11.78 3.53 -2.91
N ASP A 311 12.75 2.68 -3.21
CA ASP A 311 13.03 2.14 -4.53
C ASP A 311 12.78 0.63 -4.51
N GLU A 312 11.92 0.15 -5.40
CA GLU A 312 11.66 -1.28 -5.54
C GLU A 312 12.79 -1.92 -6.33
N TYR A 313 13.67 -2.67 -5.66
CA TYR A 313 14.81 -3.32 -6.30
C TYR A 313 14.48 -4.68 -6.93
N LEU A 314 13.36 -5.31 -6.53
CA LEU A 314 12.88 -6.55 -7.09
C LEU A 314 11.34 -6.58 -7.07
N ALA A 315 10.76 -6.95 -8.21
CA ALA A 315 9.32 -7.23 -8.31
C ALA A 315 9.10 -8.39 -9.28
N LYS A 316 8.18 -9.29 -8.94
CA LYS A 316 7.79 -10.45 -9.75
C LYS A 316 6.29 -10.39 -10.05
N ALA A 317 5.90 -10.72 -11.29
CA ALA A 317 4.52 -10.73 -11.76
C ALA A 317 3.77 -9.42 -11.46
N ARG A 318 4.45 -8.26 -11.48
CA ARG A 318 3.85 -6.94 -11.24
C ARG A 318 4.71 -5.80 -11.77
N ILE A 319 4.16 -4.58 -11.69
CA ILE A 319 4.90 -3.35 -11.92
C ILE A 319 5.94 -3.14 -10.82
N GLN A 320 7.04 -2.46 -11.17
CA GLN A 320 8.15 -2.10 -10.29
C GLN A 320 8.46 -0.61 -10.43
N GLY A 321 8.61 0.08 -9.30
CA GLY A 321 8.76 1.52 -9.31
C GLY A 321 9.35 2.11 -8.04
N ARG A 322 8.93 3.33 -7.74
CA ARG A 322 9.41 4.15 -6.61
C ARG A 322 8.23 4.75 -5.88
N THR A 323 8.39 4.91 -4.57
CA THR A 323 7.39 5.52 -3.70
C THR A 323 7.97 6.70 -2.96
N PHE A 324 7.27 7.83 -3.00
CA PHE A 324 7.50 8.97 -2.12
C PHE A 324 6.31 9.09 -1.17
N VAL A 325 6.59 9.26 0.12
CA VAL A 325 5.57 9.46 1.15
C VAL A 325 5.88 10.74 1.91
N PHE A 326 4.91 11.61 1.97
CA PHE A 326 4.99 12.85 2.74
C PHE A 326 3.82 12.87 3.70
N GLY A 327 4.04 13.29 4.92
CA GLY A 327 2.93 13.39 5.83
C GLY A 327 3.24 14.08 7.13
N GLY A 328 2.20 14.19 7.91
CA GLY A 328 2.30 14.72 9.25
C GLY A 328 1.16 14.21 10.11
N SER A 329 1.39 14.19 11.41
CA SER A 329 0.38 13.88 12.40
C SER A 329 0.35 14.93 13.49
N TRP A 330 -0.83 15.15 14.05
CA TRP A 330 -1.07 16.04 15.17
C TRP A 330 -1.99 15.38 16.18
N THR A 331 -1.49 15.24 17.43
CA THR A 331 -2.21 14.64 18.53
C THR A 331 -2.79 15.74 19.44
N LEU A 332 -4.12 15.79 19.52
CA LEU A 332 -4.85 16.58 20.51
C LEU A 332 -4.90 15.77 21.82
N ARG A 333 -4.15 16.22 22.81
CA ARG A 333 -4.10 15.55 24.11
C ARG A 333 -5.40 15.76 24.89
N ILE A 334 -5.96 14.68 25.43
CA ILE A 334 -7.07 14.79 26.38
C ILE A 334 -6.50 15.29 27.72
N PRO A 335 -7.00 16.41 28.27
CA PRO A 335 -6.57 16.86 29.59
C PRO A 335 -6.76 15.75 30.63
N LYS A 336 -5.75 15.50 31.46
CA LYS A 336 -5.92 14.58 32.58
C LYS A 336 -7.01 15.12 33.51
N PRO A 337 -7.94 14.28 33.99
CA PRO A 337 -8.89 14.74 35.01
C PRO A 337 -8.12 15.32 36.21
N ALA A 338 -8.57 16.44 36.72
CA ALA A 338 -7.99 17.00 37.94
C ALA A 338 -7.98 15.91 39.03
N PRO A 339 -6.90 15.79 39.82
CA PRO A 339 -6.89 14.86 40.95
C PRO A 339 -8.09 15.14 41.83
N LYS A 340 -8.91 14.13 42.09
CA LYS A 340 -10.00 14.27 43.09
C LYS A 340 -9.34 14.65 44.43
N LYS A 341 -9.66 15.85 44.92
CA LYS A 341 -9.27 16.30 46.25
C LYS A 341 -9.89 15.42 47.31
#